data_bedb93b23047a846be36130f7fdee191
#
_entry.id   bedb93b23047a846be36130f7fdee191
#
_cell.length_a   1.000
_cell.length_b   1.000
_cell.length_c   1.000
_cell.angle_alpha   90.00
_cell.angle_beta   90.00
_cell.angle_gamma   90.00
#
_symmetry.space_group_name_H-M   'P 1'
#
loop_
_entity.id
_entity.type
_entity.pdbx_description
1 polymer ?
#
loop_
_entity_poly.entity_id
_entity_poly.type
_entity_poly.pdbx_seq_one_letter_code
_entity_poly.pdbx_strand_id
1 'polypeptide(L)'
;MLKYNIKALCTARGITQPIGYLEKSGLTYQKAHMLIANKVASIKPAVLEKICTHLNCTPNDLMEWTPDEKTQIENHPLKTLMRKPLPQQIQNIMQDIPVSKLKEFEDKMLEVKKEMLK
;
A
#
# COMPACT_ATOMS: atom_id res chain seq x y z
N MET A 1 -10.86 1.27 -15.66
CA MET A 1 -11.55 0.46 -14.67
C MET A 1 -10.98 0.74 -13.29
N LEU A 2 -11.84 0.93 -12.31
CA LEU A 2 -11.44 1.20 -10.94
C LEU A 2 -11.30 -0.10 -10.17
N LYS A 3 -10.22 -0.27 -9.43
CA LYS A 3 -9.97 -1.49 -8.66
C LYS A 3 -9.23 -1.20 -7.35
N TYR A 4 -9.26 -2.15 -6.43
CA TYR A 4 -8.51 -2.07 -5.19
C TYR A 4 -7.09 -2.58 -5.37
N ASN A 5 -6.17 -2.06 -4.57
CA ASN A 5 -4.75 -2.28 -4.76
C ASN A 5 -4.04 -2.59 -3.44
N ILE A 6 -4.68 -3.45 -2.66
CA ILE A 6 -4.25 -3.75 -1.30
C ILE A 6 -2.92 -4.50 -1.28
N LYS A 7 -2.75 -5.46 -2.19
CA LYS A 7 -1.51 -6.24 -2.26
C LYS A 7 -0.28 -5.36 -2.49
N ALA A 8 -0.37 -4.45 -3.46
CA ALA A 8 0.74 -3.56 -3.77
C ALA A 8 1.06 -2.62 -2.61
N LEU A 9 0.01 -2.16 -1.90
CA LEU A 9 0.22 -1.32 -0.73
C LEU A 9 0.89 -2.08 0.41
N CYS A 10 0.50 -3.34 0.63
CA CYS A 10 1.17 -4.20 1.59
C CYS A 10 2.65 -4.40 1.25
N THR A 11 2.95 -4.63 -0.03
CA THR A 11 4.33 -4.77 -0.48
C THR A 11 5.13 -3.49 -0.22
N ALA A 12 4.54 -2.33 -0.49
CA ALA A 12 5.19 -1.04 -0.23
C ALA A 12 5.45 -0.80 1.25
N ARG A 13 4.61 -1.36 2.13
CA ARG A 13 4.78 -1.28 3.58
C ARG A 13 5.76 -2.33 4.13
N GLY A 14 6.32 -3.18 3.28
CA GLY A 14 7.23 -4.23 3.73
C GLY A 14 6.55 -5.42 4.38
N ILE A 15 5.24 -5.58 4.15
CA ILE A 15 4.47 -6.69 4.71
C ILE A 15 4.69 -7.91 3.82
N THR A 16 5.36 -8.94 4.35
CA THR A 16 5.71 -10.14 3.60
C THR A 16 4.57 -11.15 3.56
N GLN A 17 3.68 -11.13 4.56
CA GLN A 17 2.54 -12.03 4.64
C GLN A 17 1.25 -11.21 4.75
N PRO A 18 0.75 -10.68 3.63
CA PRO A 18 -0.39 -9.77 3.67
C PRO A 18 -1.68 -10.41 4.19
N ILE A 19 -1.93 -11.68 3.85
CA ILE A 19 -3.14 -12.36 4.33
C ILE A 19 -3.10 -12.49 5.86
N GLY A 20 -2.00 -12.97 6.41
CA GLY A 20 -1.82 -13.08 7.85
C GLY A 20 -1.91 -11.73 8.56
N TYR A 21 -1.37 -10.69 7.95
CA TYR A 21 -1.45 -9.34 8.48
C TYR A 21 -2.90 -8.85 8.58
N LEU A 22 -3.69 -9.09 7.53
CA LEU A 22 -5.10 -8.70 7.53
C LEU A 22 -5.94 -9.54 8.51
N GLU A 23 -5.60 -10.82 8.71
CA GLU A 23 -6.25 -11.63 9.72
C GLU A 23 -6.04 -11.05 11.11
N LYS A 24 -4.83 -10.59 11.42
CA LYS A 24 -4.53 -9.94 12.69
C LYS A 24 -5.31 -8.65 12.89
N SER A 25 -5.73 -8.01 11.81
CA SER A 25 -6.54 -6.80 11.87
C SER A 25 -8.03 -7.08 12.13
N GLY A 26 -8.41 -8.35 12.22
CA GLY A 26 -9.78 -8.76 12.53
C GLY A 26 -10.59 -9.27 11.35
N LEU A 27 -9.95 -9.48 10.20
CA LEU A 27 -10.62 -10.05 9.03
C LEU A 27 -10.52 -11.58 9.05
N THR A 28 -11.53 -12.23 8.45
CA THR A 28 -11.45 -13.68 8.26
C THR A 28 -10.42 -14.00 7.18
N TYR A 29 -9.88 -15.23 7.22
CA TYR A 29 -8.94 -15.70 6.20
C TYR A 29 -9.52 -15.54 4.79
N GLN A 30 -10.78 -15.93 4.62
CA GLN A 30 -11.42 -15.88 3.32
C GLN A 30 -11.51 -14.44 2.78
N LYS A 31 -11.92 -13.48 3.63
CA LYS A 31 -11.97 -12.08 3.23
C LYS A 31 -10.59 -11.53 2.92
N ALA A 32 -9.61 -11.82 3.75
CA ALA A 32 -8.24 -11.38 3.53
C ALA A 32 -7.70 -11.93 2.21
N HIS A 33 -7.91 -13.21 1.95
CA HIS A 33 -7.47 -13.85 0.70
C HIS A 33 -8.11 -13.18 -0.53
N MET A 34 -9.43 -12.94 -0.47
CA MET A 34 -10.13 -12.31 -1.59
C MET A 34 -9.67 -10.87 -1.83
N LEU A 35 -9.39 -10.13 -0.77
CA LEU A 35 -8.88 -8.76 -0.90
C LEU A 35 -7.49 -8.73 -1.54
N ILE A 36 -6.60 -9.60 -1.12
CA ILE A 36 -5.24 -9.67 -1.68
C ILE A 36 -5.27 -10.16 -3.12
N ALA A 37 -6.14 -11.10 -3.44
CA ALA A 37 -6.32 -11.60 -4.80
C ALA A 37 -7.11 -10.65 -5.70
N ASN A 38 -7.60 -9.54 -5.17
CA ASN A 38 -8.39 -8.54 -5.89
C ASN A 38 -9.67 -9.13 -6.52
N LYS A 39 -10.32 -10.04 -5.79
CA LYS A 39 -11.54 -10.72 -6.24
C LYS A 39 -12.80 -10.21 -5.54
N VAL A 40 -12.69 -9.13 -4.78
CA VAL A 40 -13.81 -8.54 -4.05
C VAL A 40 -14.51 -7.53 -4.94
N ALA A 41 -15.84 -7.71 -5.10
CA ALA A 41 -16.66 -6.77 -5.88
C ALA A 41 -16.96 -5.48 -5.10
N SER A 42 -17.07 -5.58 -3.77
CA SER A 42 -17.37 -4.43 -2.93
C SER A 42 -16.78 -4.63 -1.53
N ILE A 43 -16.45 -3.52 -0.89
CA ILE A 43 -15.94 -3.52 0.49
C ILE A 43 -16.90 -2.66 1.33
N LYS A 44 -17.35 -3.21 2.45
CA LYS A 44 -18.20 -2.46 3.40
C LYS A 44 -17.36 -1.36 4.07
N PRO A 45 -17.95 -0.20 4.36
CA PRO A 45 -17.20 0.90 4.99
C PRO A 45 -16.50 0.51 6.29
N ALA A 46 -17.11 -0.35 7.12
CA ALA A 46 -16.47 -0.81 8.35
C ALA A 46 -15.19 -1.61 8.10
N VAL A 47 -15.20 -2.46 7.08
CA VAL A 47 -14.01 -3.24 6.67
C VAL A 47 -12.95 -2.32 6.08
N LEU A 48 -13.36 -1.36 5.26
CA LEU A 48 -12.46 -0.39 4.65
C LEU A 48 -11.76 0.45 5.73
N GLU A 49 -12.49 0.85 6.77
CA GLU A 49 -11.92 1.58 7.89
C GLU A 49 -10.84 0.77 8.61
N LYS A 50 -11.08 -0.52 8.85
CA LYS A 50 -10.09 -1.41 9.47
C LYS A 50 -8.82 -1.50 8.63
N ILE A 51 -8.97 -1.70 7.32
CA ILE A 51 -7.83 -1.80 6.42
C ILE A 51 -7.01 -0.51 6.43
N CYS A 52 -7.67 0.63 6.31
CA CYS A 52 -7.00 1.93 6.31
C CYS A 52 -6.28 2.20 7.62
N THR A 53 -6.91 1.85 8.75
CA THR A 53 -6.31 2.04 10.07
C THR A 53 -5.05 1.20 10.24
N HIS A 54 -5.10 -0.06 9.85
CA HIS A 54 -3.95 -0.96 10.01
C HIS A 54 -2.82 -0.68 9.03
N LEU A 55 -3.15 -0.29 7.80
CA LEU A 55 -2.14 0.05 6.79
C LEU A 55 -1.70 1.51 6.86
N ASN A 56 -2.32 2.30 7.73
CA ASN A 56 -2.03 3.74 7.88
C ASN A 56 -2.13 4.46 6.53
N CYS A 57 -3.27 4.34 5.90
CA CYS A 57 -3.53 4.91 4.58
C CYS A 57 -4.96 5.42 4.49
N THR A 58 -5.29 6.06 3.37
CA THR A 58 -6.64 6.52 3.07
C THR A 58 -7.27 5.59 2.02
N PRO A 59 -8.61 5.62 1.85
CA PRO A 59 -9.24 4.87 0.77
C PRO A 59 -8.69 5.21 -0.62
N ASN A 60 -8.29 6.45 -0.84
CA ASN A 60 -7.69 6.85 -2.11
C ASN A 60 -6.38 6.09 -2.39
N ASP A 61 -5.62 5.76 -1.35
CA ASP A 61 -4.38 5.00 -1.50
C ASP A 61 -4.63 3.54 -1.89
N LEU A 62 -5.80 3.02 -1.53
CA LEU A 62 -6.18 1.64 -1.84
C LEU A 62 -6.77 1.46 -3.23
N MET A 63 -7.18 2.55 -3.87
CA MET A 63 -7.90 2.49 -5.13
C MET A 63 -6.99 2.93 -6.27
N GLU A 64 -7.12 2.24 -7.39
CA GLU A 64 -6.34 2.51 -8.59
C GLU A 64 -7.26 2.55 -9.79
N TRP A 65 -7.12 3.58 -10.62
CA TRP A 65 -7.88 3.70 -11.84
C TRP A 65 -6.98 3.45 -13.05
N THR A 66 -7.38 2.50 -13.87
CA THR A 66 -6.71 2.21 -15.14
C THR A 66 -7.68 2.58 -16.26
N PRO A 67 -7.38 3.65 -17.02
CA PRO A 67 -8.25 4.03 -18.14
C PRO A 67 -8.15 3.00 -19.27
N ASP A 68 -9.25 2.82 -19.99
CA ASP A 68 -9.22 2.04 -21.21
C ASP A 68 -8.76 2.93 -22.39
N GLU A 69 -8.54 2.31 -23.56
CA GLU A 69 -7.96 3.00 -24.72
C GLU A 69 -8.83 4.16 -25.24
N LYS A 70 -10.13 4.12 -24.97
CA LYS A 70 -11.09 5.12 -25.47
C LYS A 70 -11.33 6.25 -24.50
N THR A 71 -10.79 6.18 -23.29
CA THR A 71 -11.05 7.16 -22.24
C THR A 71 -10.13 8.37 -22.40
N GLN A 72 -10.69 9.57 -22.38
CA GLN A 72 -9.89 10.78 -22.32
C GLN A 72 -9.40 10.98 -20.90
N ILE A 73 -8.08 11.00 -20.75
CA ILE A 73 -7.43 11.09 -19.44
C ILE A 73 -7.39 12.53 -18.94
N GLU A 74 -7.20 13.50 -19.84
CA GLU A 74 -7.13 14.90 -19.46
C GLU A 74 -8.45 15.38 -18.85
N ASN A 75 -8.36 16.02 -17.69
CA ASN A 75 -9.51 16.54 -16.94
C ASN A 75 -10.50 15.48 -16.47
N HIS A 76 -10.12 14.20 -16.48
CA HIS A 76 -10.98 13.15 -15.97
C HIS A 76 -11.00 13.19 -14.43
N PRO A 77 -12.18 13.03 -13.78
CA PRO A 77 -12.28 13.06 -12.32
C PRO A 77 -11.41 12.03 -11.60
N LEU A 78 -11.19 10.88 -12.21
CA LEU A 78 -10.42 9.79 -11.61
C LEU A 78 -8.92 9.85 -11.92
N LYS A 79 -8.46 10.90 -12.61
CA LYS A 79 -7.05 11.04 -12.96
C LYS A 79 -6.14 11.00 -11.73
N THR A 80 -6.60 11.54 -10.61
CA THR A 80 -5.82 11.54 -9.36
C THR A 80 -5.62 10.15 -8.78
N LEU A 81 -6.44 9.18 -9.20
CA LEU A 81 -6.32 7.78 -8.78
C LEU A 81 -5.49 6.93 -9.74
N MET A 82 -5.00 7.54 -10.84
CA MET A 82 -4.02 6.85 -11.69
C MET A 82 -2.74 6.65 -10.91
N ARG A 83 -2.25 5.43 -10.96
CA ARG A 83 -1.14 5.07 -10.10
C ARG A 83 0.18 5.65 -10.56
N LYS A 84 0.82 6.35 -9.64
CA LYS A 84 2.27 6.52 -9.68
C LYS A 84 2.89 5.30 -9.00
N PRO A 85 4.05 4.82 -9.48
CA PRO A 85 4.72 3.70 -8.79
C PRO A 85 4.91 4.03 -7.31
N LEU A 86 4.45 3.13 -6.43
CA LEU A 86 4.75 3.26 -5.01
C LEU A 86 6.26 3.11 -4.81
N PRO A 87 6.84 3.82 -3.84
CA PRO A 87 8.30 3.78 -3.65
C PRO A 87 8.75 2.44 -3.07
N GLN A 88 8.83 1.42 -3.94
CA GLN A 88 9.33 0.10 -3.56
C GLN A 88 10.85 0.09 -3.41
N GLN A 89 11.51 1.15 -3.86
CA GLN A 89 12.96 1.24 -3.88
C GLN A 89 13.57 1.41 -2.48
N ILE A 90 12.76 1.72 -1.47
CA ILE A 90 13.27 1.88 -0.11
C ILE A 90 13.98 0.60 0.36
N GLN A 91 13.42 -0.56 0.07
CA GLN A 91 14.03 -1.83 0.44
C GLN A 91 15.28 -2.11 -0.41
N ASN A 92 15.28 -1.68 -1.67
CA ASN A 92 16.42 -1.88 -2.56
C ASN A 92 17.60 -0.98 -2.22
N ILE A 93 17.35 0.20 -1.64
CA ILE A 93 18.41 1.10 -1.19
C ILE A 93 19.32 0.42 -0.17
N MET A 94 18.76 -0.46 0.66
CA MET A 94 19.53 -1.16 1.69
C MET A 94 20.48 -2.20 1.12
N GLN A 95 20.26 -2.68 -0.10
CA GLN A 95 21.07 -3.74 -0.70
C GLN A 95 22.51 -3.30 -1.01
N ASP A 96 22.69 -2.02 -1.31
CA ASP A 96 23.99 -1.46 -1.65
C ASP A 96 24.82 -1.03 -0.42
N ILE A 97 24.25 -1.14 0.77
CA ILE A 97 24.89 -0.68 2.00
C ILE A 97 25.66 -1.85 2.63
N PRO A 98 26.97 -1.72 2.89
CA PRO A 98 27.71 -2.76 3.59
C PRO A 98 27.10 -3.08 4.94
N VAL A 99 27.13 -4.35 5.32
CA VAL A 99 26.53 -4.82 6.58
C VAL A 99 27.09 -4.04 7.78
N SER A 100 28.38 -3.69 7.73
CA SER A 100 29.04 -2.93 8.79
C SER A 100 28.45 -1.52 8.99
N LYS A 101 27.74 -0.99 7.98
CA LYS A 101 27.16 0.35 8.04
C LYS A 101 25.64 0.35 8.17
N LEU A 102 25.01 -0.83 8.24
CA LEU A 102 23.55 -0.93 8.32
C LEU A 102 22.99 -0.29 9.58
N LYS A 103 23.69 -0.41 10.71
CA LYS A 103 23.21 0.20 11.95
C LYS A 103 23.26 1.73 11.88
N GLU A 104 24.32 2.28 11.32
CA GLU A 104 24.43 3.73 11.11
C GLU A 104 23.31 4.22 10.19
N PHE A 105 23.03 3.48 9.14
CA PHE A 105 21.94 3.79 8.22
C PHE A 105 20.57 3.77 8.93
N GLU A 106 20.34 2.75 9.76
CA GLU A 106 19.12 2.64 10.54
C GLU A 106 18.94 3.83 11.47
N ASP A 107 20.01 4.22 12.17
CA ASP A 107 19.95 5.37 13.09
C ASP A 107 19.59 6.65 12.35
N LYS A 108 20.16 6.87 11.18
CA LYS A 108 19.84 8.03 10.34
C LYS A 108 18.41 8.00 9.82
N MET A 109 17.92 6.83 9.45
CA MET A 109 16.52 6.68 9.03
C MET A 109 15.56 7.01 10.15
N LEU A 110 15.88 6.60 11.38
CA LEU A 110 15.04 6.90 12.54
C LEU A 110 15.01 8.40 12.84
N GLU A 111 16.12 9.10 12.68
CA GLU A 111 16.16 10.56 12.83
C GLU A 111 15.27 11.25 11.80
N VAL A 112 15.38 10.85 10.53
CA VAL A 112 14.55 11.41 9.46
C VAL A 112 13.08 11.15 9.73
N LYS A 113 12.74 9.95 10.18
CA LYS A 113 11.36 9.60 10.53
C LYS A 113 10.82 10.52 11.63
N LYS A 114 11.59 10.79 12.67
CA LYS A 114 11.17 11.69 13.75
C LYS A 114 10.89 13.10 13.23
N GLU A 115 11.74 13.60 12.34
CA GLU A 115 11.54 14.92 11.75
C GLU A 115 10.28 14.99 10.90
N MET A 116 9.98 13.94 10.14
CA MET A 116 8.80 13.89 9.28
C MET A 116 7.50 13.80 10.07
N LEU A 117 7.54 13.22 11.27
CA LEU A 117 6.34 13.00 12.10
C LEU A 117 6.12 14.10 13.14
N LYS A 118 6.95 15.14 13.15
CA LYS A 118 6.73 16.31 14.02
C LYS A 118 5.56 17.14 13.57
#